data_ccb8a3475b1ada563879cf07aa0fff47
#
_entry.id   ccb8a3475b1ada563879cf07aa0fff47
#
_cell.length_a   1.000
_cell.length_b   1.000
_cell.length_c   1.000
_cell.angle_alpha   90.00
_cell.angle_beta   90.00
_cell.angle_gamma   90.00
#
_symmetry.space_group_name_H-M   'P 1'
#
loop_
_entity.id
_entity.type
_entity.pdbx_description
1 polymer ?
#
loop_
_entity_poly.entity_id
_entity_poly.type
_entity_poly.pdbx_seq_one_letter_code
_entity_poly.pdbx_strand_id
1 'polypeptide(L)'
;MNERVAALDWRRIAHELDTNGCATTGELLTEDECEELAGTYAQDELFRSRVVMARHGFGRGEYKYFSYPLVSTMADLRTAFYPRLSDIANRWNEAMGLDVHYPREHAEFLARCHASEQTRPTPLILRYGPGDYNCLHQDLYGEHVFPLQVAFLLSRPGIDFQGGEFVLTEQRPRMQSRAEVVPLARGEGVIFPVHHRPVQGTRGIYRVNMRHGVSRLRAGERYTVGVIFHDAK
;
A
#
# COMPACT_ATOMS: atom_id res chain seq x y z
N MET A 1 -7.94 -9.43 -13.81
CA MET A 1 -7.83 -8.58 -12.61
C MET A 1 -9.07 -7.73 -12.38
N ASN A 2 -9.53 -6.91 -13.34
CA ASN A 2 -10.66 -6.00 -13.17
C ASN A 2 -11.92 -6.66 -12.60
N GLU A 3 -12.32 -7.82 -13.08
CA GLU A 3 -13.51 -8.53 -12.61
C GLU A 3 -13.36 -9.01 -11.16
N ARG A 4 -12.18 -9.51 -10.79
CA ARG A 4 -11.90 -9.95 -9.41
C ARG A 4 -11.96 -8.78 -8.43
N VAL A 5 -11.36 -7.64 -8.78
CA VAL A 5 -11.42 -6.43 -7.95
C VAL A 5 -12.83 -5.86 -7.89
N ALA A 6 -13.58 -5.88 -9.00
CA ALA A 6 -14.96 -5.41 -9.01
C ALA A 6 -15.90 -6.28 -8.16
N ALA A 7 -15.60 -7.57 -8.00
CA ALA A 7 -16.38 -8.53 -7.22
C ALA A 7 -16.10 -8.45 -5.70
N LEU A 8 -15.10 -7.69 -5.26
CA LEU A 8 -14.83 -7.50 -3.83
C LEU A 8 -16.03 -6.82 -3.13
N ASP A 9 -16.25 -7.16 -1.87
CA ASP A 9 -17.26 -6.48 -1.04
C ASP A 9 -16.77 -5.06 -0.66
N TRP A 10 -16.93 -4.13 -1.59
CA TRP A 10 -16.53 -2.73 -1.41
C TRP A 10 -17.30 -2.01 -0.30
N ARG A 11 -18.49 -2.50 0.10
CA ARG A 11 -19.22 -1.95 1.24
C ARG A 11 -18.51 -2.32 2.54
N ARG A 12 -18.14 -3.59 2.70
CA ARG A 12 -17.33 -4.06 3.84
C ARG A 12 -15.99 -3.34 3.89
N ILE A 13 -15.27 -3.29 2.76
CA ILE A 13 -13.95 -2.64 2.66
C ILE A 13 -14.04 -1.16 3.09
N ALA A 14 -15.00 -0.41 2.57
CA ALA A 14 -15.18 1.00 2.94
C ALA A 14 -15.49 1.14 4.45
N HIS A 15 -16.35 0.28 4.99
CA HIS A 15 -16.69 0.30 6.42
C HIS A 15 -15.48 -0.01 7.31
N GLU A 16 -14.67 -1.02 6.96
CA GLU A 16 -13.46 -1.38 7.70
C GLU A 16 -12.39 -0.28 7.63
N LEU A 17 -12.20 0.34 6.48
CA LEU A 17 -11.32 1.49 6.33
C LEU A 17 -11.76 2.67 7.22
N ASP A 18 -13.05 2.95 7.29
CA ASP A 18 -13.60 4.01 8.14
C ASP A 18 -13.48 3.69 9.63
N THR A 19 -13.62 2.42 10.01
CA THR A 19 -13.65 1.98 11.42
C THR A 19 -12.27 1.65 11.95
N ASN A 20 -11.51 0.82 11.22
CA ASN A 20 -10.25 0.23 11.66
C ASN A 20 -9.02 0.91 11.05
N GLY A 21 -9.19 1.61 9.93
CA GLY A 21 -8.09 2.20 9.16
C GLY A 21 -7.39 1.22 8.22
N CYS A 22 -7.90 0.01 8.08
CA CYS A 22 -7.46 -0.95 7.08
C CYS A 22 -8.58 -1.93 6.74
N ALA A 23 -8.47 -2.55 5.57
CA ALA A 23 -9.36 -3.62 5.14
C ALA A 23 -8.57 -4.65 4.32
N THR A 24 -8.91 -5.93 4.42
CA THR A 24 -8.29 -6.97 3.59
C THR A 24 -9.16 -7.32 2.39
N THR A 25 -8.51 -7.79 1.32
CA THR A 25 -9.20 -8.19 0.08
C THR A 25 -9.70 -9.63 0.10
N GLY A 26 -9.18 -10.47 1.01
CA GLY A 26 -9.15 -11.91 0.83
C GLY A 26 -8.11 -12.29 -0.24
N GLU A 27 -8.04 -13.57 -0.57
CA GLU A 27 -7.12 -14.08 -1.60
C GLU A 27 -7.54 -13.59 -2.98
N LEU A 28 -6.88 -12.54 -3.48
CA LEU A 28 -7.14 -11.93 -4.77
C LEU A 28 -6.18 -12.42 -5.85
N LEU A 29 -4.88 -12.53 -5.50
CA LEU A 29 -3.86 -13.07 -6.41
C LEU A 29 -3.81 -14.58 -6.30
N THR A 30 -3.69 -15.25 -7.45
CA THR A 30 -3.45 -16.70 -7.50
C THR A 30 -2.04 -17.03 -7.04
N GLU A 31 -1.79 -18.31 -6.74
CA GLU A 31 -0.43 -18.78 -6.40
C GLU A 31 0.56 -18.48 -7.53
N ASP A 32 0.19 -18.76 -8.78
CA ASP A 32 1.03 -18.50 -9.96
C ASP A 32 1.36 -17.01 -10.11
N GLU A 33 0.37 -16.11 -9.91
CA GLU A 33 0.59 -14.66 -9.95
C GLU A 33 1.52 -14.20 -8.81
N CYS A 34 1.42 -14.80 -7.64
CA CYS A 34 2.34 -14.51 -6.52
C CYS A 34 3.77 -14.97 -6.83
N GLU A 35 3.95 -16.15 -7.44
CA GLU A 35 5.25 -16.68 -7.84
C GLU A 35 5.88 -15.86 -8.95
N GLU A 36 5.09 -15.50 -9.97
CA GLU A 36 5.52 -14.64 -11.07
C GLU A 36 6.00 -13.29 -10.53
N LEU A 37 5.21 -12.62 -9.70
CA LEU A 37 5.58 -11.33 -9.10
C LEU A 37 6.83 -11.45 -8.22
N ALA A 38 6.92 -12.45 -7.35
CA ALA A 38 8.10 -12.66 -6.53
C ALA A 38 9.35 -12.95 -7.38
N GLY A 39 9.20 -13.72 -8.46
CA GLY A 39 10.26 -14.03 -9.42
C GLY A 39 10.79 -12.80 -10.18
N THR A 40 10.01 -11.72 -10.30
CA THR A 40 10.50 -10.46 -10.91
C THR A 40 11.65 -9.86 -10.12
N TYR A 41 11.76 -10.15 -8.82
CA TYR A 41 12.80 -9.54 -7.98
C TYR A 41 14.23 -9.81 -8.48
N ALA A 42 14.47 -10.92 -9.17
CA ALA A 42 15.75 -11.28 -9.74
C ALA A 42 16.07 -10.59 -11.09
N GLN A 43 15.09 -9.88 -11.67
CA GLN A 43 15.17 -9.27 -13.01
C GLN A 43 15.42 -7.76 -12.89
N ASP A 44 16.69 -7.37 -12.72
CA ASP A 44 17.06 -5.97 -12.44
C ASP A 44 16.56 -4.97 -13.49
N GLU A 45 16.40 -5.40 -14.73
CA GLU A 45 15.90 -4.59 -15.85
C GLU A 45 14.45 -4.10 -15.70
N LEU A 46 13.66 -4.78 -14.86
CA LEU A 46 12.28 -4.37 -14.57
C LEU A 46 12.19 -3.20 -13.57
N PHE A 47 13.31 -2.79 -13.00
CA PHE A 47 13.33 -1.83 -11.90
C PHE A 47 14.15 -0.57 -12.22
N ARG A 48 13.60 0.59 -11.85
CA ARG A 48 14.31 1.86 -11.97
C ARG A 48 15.30 2.13 -10.85
N SER A 49 15.11 1.48 -9.70
CA SER A 49 16.00 1.66 -8.55
C SER A 49 15.83 0.56 -7.49
N ARG A 50 16.91 0.29 -6.77
CA ARG A 50 16.95 -0.58 -5.59
C ARG A 50 17.34 0.25 -4.36
N VAL A 51 16.63 0.06 -3.27
CA VAL A 51 16.85 0.74 -1.99
C VAL A 51 17.19 -0.28 -0.92
N VAL A 52 18.36 -0.13 -0.30
CA VAL A 52 18.76 -0.89 0.89
C VAL A 52 18.36 -0.07 2.12
N MET A 53 17.34 -0.50 2.84
CA MET A 53 16.68 0.28 3.90
C MET A 53 17.63 0.73 4.99
N ALA A 54 18.60 -0.11 5.38
CA ALA A 54 19.58 0.21 6.42
C ALA A 54 20.43 1.46 6.13
N ARG A 55 20.63 1.80 4.84
CA ARG A 55 21.40 2.99 4.44
C ARG A 55 20.64 4.31 4.65
N HIS A 56 19.32 4.24 4.87
CA HIS A 56 18.44 5.40 4.97
C HIS A 56 17.73 5.50 6.32
N GLY A 57 17.98 4.56 7.24
CA GLY A 57 17.27 4.51 8.52
C GLY A 57 15.81 4.04 8.41
N PHE A 58 15.42 3.42 7.28
CA PHE A 58 14.06 2.95 7.04
C PHE A 58 13.76 1.58 7.69
N GLY A 59 14.75 0.94 8.23
CA GLY A 59 14.71 -0.40 8.79
C GLY A 59 15.82 -1.27 8.22
N ARG A 60 15.52 -2.54 7.98
CA ARG A 60 16.44 -3.53 7.36
C ARG A 60 15.67 -4.30 6.30
N GLY A 61 16.36 -4.78 5.29
CA GLY A 61 15.80 -5.36 4.08
C GLY A 61 15.95 -4.43 2.88
N GLU A 62 15.33 -4.76 1.81
CA GLU A 62 15.47 -4.02 0.57
C GLU A 62 14.18 -4.02 -0.25
N TYR A 63 14.03 -3.01 -1.09
CA TYR A 63 12.95 -2.96 -2.06
C TYR A 63 13.42 -2.38 -3.38
N LYS A 64 12.68 -2.70 -4.44
CA LYS A 64 12.91 -2.20 -5.78
C LYS A 64 11.65 -1.53 -6.31
N TYR A 65 11.78 -0.33 -6.86
CA TYR A 65 10.71 0.34 -7.60
C TYR A 65 10.68 -0.16 -9.04
N PHE A 66 9.52 -0.57 -9.52
CA PHE A 66 9.36 -0.95 -10.91
C PHE A 66 9.64 0.23 -11.85
N SER A 67 10.10 -0.08 -13.07
CA SER A 67 10.18 0.87 -14.18
C SER A 67 8.90 0.84 -15.02
N TYR A 68 8.71 1.86 -15.85
CA TYR A 68 7.74 1.77 -16.95
C TYR A 68 8.37 1.09 -18.18
N PRO A 69 7.62 0.24 -18.92
CA PRO A 69 6.26 -0.19 -18.60
C PRO A 69 6.23 -1.13 -17.38
N LEU A 70 5.21 -1.01 -16.54
CA LEU A 70 5.01 -1.92 -15.41
C LEU A 70 4.74 -3.35 -15.92
N VAL A 71 5.13 -4.36 -15.15
CA VAL A 71 4.68 -5.74 -15.39
C VAL A 71 3.14 -5.81 -15.35
N SER A 72 2.56 -6.66 -16.17
CA SER A 72 1.10 -6.67 -16.43
C SER A 72 0.26 -6.73 -15.16
N THR A 73 0.59 -7.65 -14.26
CA THR A 73 -0.15 -7.81 -12.99
C THR A 73 -0.13 -6.54 -12.14
N MET A 74 1.00 -5.82 -12.07
CA MET A 74 1.08 -4.55 -11.34
C MET A 74 0.30 -3.42 -12.00
N ALA A 75 0.33 -3.34 -13.34
CA ALA A 75 -0.44 -2.36 -14.10
C ALA A 75 -1.95 -2.60 -13.91
N ASP A 76 -2.37 -3.86 -13.99
CA ASP A 76 -3.76 -4.27 -13.82
C ASP A 76 -4.28 -3.99 -12.40
N LEU A 77 -3.51 -4.32 -11.36
CA LEU A 77 -3.85 -4.00 -9.97
C LEU A 77 -4.03 -2.50 -9.79
N ARG A 78 -3.08 -1.70 -10.26
CA ARG A 78 -3.10 -0.25 -10.15
C ARG A 78 -4.34 0.35 -10.82
N THR A 79 -4.67 -0.13 -12.01
CA THR A 79 -5.82 0.34 -12.78
C THR A 79 -7.15 -0.11 -12.18
N ALA A 80 -7.24 -1.37 -11.70
CA ALA A 80 -8.47 -1.95 -11.19
C ALA A 80 -8.89 -1.37 -9.82
N PHE A 81 -7.95 -1.15 -8.92
CA PHE A 81 -8.25 -0.62 -7.58
C PHE A 81 -8.56 0.88 -7.57
N TYR A 82 -7.89 1.67 -8.42
CA TYR A 82 -7.95 3.12 -8.36
C TYR A 82 -9.37 3.69 -8.39
N PRO A 83 -10.28 3.32 -9.32
CA PRO A 83 -11.61 3.93 -9.39
C PRO A 83 -12.43 3.73 -8.11
N ARG A 84 -12.29 2.57 -7.47
CA ARG A 84 -12.99 2.26 -6.21
C ARG A 84 -12.39 3.01 -5.03
N LEU A 85 -11.08 3.14 -5.00
CA LEU A 85 -10.38 3.85 -3.93
C LEU A 85 -10.50 5.37 -4.09
N SER A 86 -10.63 5.91 -5.31
CA SER A 86 -10.86 7.34 -5.52
C SER A 86 -12.19 7.81 -4.94
N ASP A 87 -13.25 6.99 -5.01
CA ASP A 87 -14.54 7.28 -4.38
C ASP A 87 -14.41 7.39 -2.85
N ILE A 88 -13.64 6.48 -2.22
CA ILE A 88 -13.38 6.51 -0.77
C ILE A 88 -12.51 7.71 -0.41
N ALA A 89 -11.45 7.96 -1.18
CA ALA A 89 -10.52 9.07 -0.97
C ALA A 89 -11.23 10.44 -1.05
N ASN A 90 -12.11 10.63 -2.03
CA ASN A 90 -12.89 11.86 -2.19
C ASN A 90 -13.86 12.08 -1.01
N ARG A 91 -14.57 11.05 -0.60
CA ARG A 91 -15.43 11.08 0.58
C ARG A 91 -14.64 11.44 1.86
N TRP A 92 -13.44 10.89 2.01
CA TRP A 92 -12.57 11.21 3.14
C TRP A 92 -12.06 12.65 3.10
N ASN A 93 -11.67 13.15 1.92
CA ASN A 93 -11.25 14.54 1.75
C ASN A 93 -12.38 15.50 2.09
N GLU A 94 -13.59 15.26 1.59
CA GLU A 94 -14.78 16.05 1.94
C GLU A 94 -15.01 16.06 3.47
N ALA A 95 -15.00 14.89 4.09
CA ALA A 95 -15.17 14.74 5.54
C ALA A 95 -14.10 15.47 6.35
N MET A 96 -12.85 15.56 5.84
CA MET A 96 -11.76 16.28 6.46
C MET A 96 -11.69 17.76 6.09
N GLY A 97 -12.58 18.27 5.24
CA GLY A 97 -12.57 19.64 4.75
C GLY A 97 -11.36 19.96 3.86
N LEU A 98 -10.88 18.99 3.08
CA LEU A 98 -9.79 19.16 2.14
C LEU A 98 -10.35 19.43 0.73
N ASP A 99 -9.88 20.52 0.11
CA ASP A 99 -10.24 20.88 -1.26
C ASP A 99 -9.32 20.14 -2.26
N VAL A 100 -9.34 18.80 -2.20
CA VAL A 100 -8.62 17.93 -3.12
C VAL A 100 -9.59 16.86 -3.62
N HIS A 101 -9.76 16.80 -4.94
CA HIS A 101 -10.60 15.82 -5.59
C HIS A 101 -9.80 14.97 -6.59
N TYR A 102 -9.90 13.67 -6.45
CA TYR A 102 -9.28 12.69 -7.34
C TYR A 102 -10.22 12.34 -8.49
N PRO A 103 -9.76 12.34 -9.75
CA PRO A 103 -10.57 11.90 -10.87
C PRO A 103 -10.90 10.42 -10.75
N ARG A 104 -11.94 9.98 -11.43
CA ARG A 104 -12.34 8.58 -11.41
C ARG A 104 -11.35 7.67 -12.16
N GLU A 105 -10.79 8.19 -13.25
CA GLU A 105 -9.87 7.44 -14.09
C GLU A 105 -8.42 7.62 -13.62
N HIS A 106 -7.72 6.51 -13.42
CA HIS A 106 -6.32 6.53 -12.97
C HIS A 106 -5.40 7.29 -13.95
N ALA A 107 -5.65 7.14 -15.26
CA ALA A 107 -4.87 7.84 -16.28
C ALA A 107 -4.95 9.37 -16.15
N GLU A 108 -6.11 9.91 -15.77
CA GLU A 108 -6.27 11.36 -15.54
C GLU A 108 -5.49 11.81 -14.29
N PHE A 109 -5.47 10.99 -13.24
CA PHE A 109 -4.68 11.29 -12.05
C PHE A 109 -3.17 11.23 -12.34
N LEU A 110 -2.72 10.23 -13.08
CA LEU A 110 -1.31 10.15 -13.52
C LEU A 110 -0.94 11.35 -14.41
N ALA A 111 -1.83 11.81 -15.28
CA ALA A 111 -1.58 13.01 -16.09
C ALA A 111 -1.37 14.25 -15.20
N ARG A 112 -2.09 14.40 -14.08
CA ARG A 112 -1.84 15.46 -13.08
C ARG A 112 -0.47 15.30 -12.41
N CYS A 113 -0.11 14.08 -12.02
CA CYS A 113 1.22 13.79 -11.48
C CYS A 113 2.32 14.20 -12.46
N HIS A 114 2.19 13.77 -13.71
CA HIS A 114 3.19 14.05 -14.76
C HIS A 114 3.29 15.54 -15.09
N ALA A 115 2.18 16.28 -15.08
CA ALA A 115 2.19 17.74 -15.26
C ALA A 115 2.96 18.48 -14.14
N SER A 116 3.11 17.85 -12.96
CA SER A 116 3.91 18.35 -11.82
C SER A 116 5.28 17.67 -11.73
N GLU A 117 5.79 17.12 -12.82
CA GLU A 117 7.09 16.43 -12.91
C GLU A 117 7.21 15.14 -12.07
N GLN A 118 6.10 14.63 -11.56
CA GLN A 118 6.04 13.33 -10.89
C GLN A 118 5.85 12.21 -11.92
N THR A 119 6.94 11.79 -12.56
CA THR A 119 6.92 10.85 -13.70
C THR A 119 7.50 9.47 -13.37
N ARG A 120 8.07 9.29 -12.17
CA ARG A 120 8.71 8.05 -11.78
C ARG A 120 7.70 7.10 -11.13
N PRO A 121 7.49 5.89 -11.66
CA PRO A 121 6.53 4.94 -11.09
C PRO A 121 6.92 4.56 -9.66
N THR A 122 5.93 4.48 -8.79
CA THR A 122 6.09 4.17 -7.37
C THR A 122 5.70 2.74 -6.95
N PRO A 123 5.00 1.93 -7.76
CA PRO A 123 4.82 0.52 -7.41
C PRO A 123 6.16 -0.16 -7.14
N LEU A 124 6.19 -1.01 -6.13
CA LEU A 124 7.44 -1.58 -5.65
C LEU A 124 7.27 -3.02 -5.17
N ILE A 125 8.37 -3.75 -5.15
CA ILE A 125 8.47 -5.06 -4.52
C ILE A 125 9.49 -5.01 -3.38
N LEU A 126 9.10 -5.55 -2.21
CA LEU A 126 9.92 -5.61 -1.01
C LEU A 126 10.36 -7.04 -0.76
N ARG A 127 11.62 -7.20 -0.34
CA ARG A 127 12.20 -8.46 0.10
C ARG A 127 12.76 -8.32 1.50
N TYR A 128 12.40 -9.27 2.36
CA TYR A 128 12.89 -9.36 3.73
C TYR A 128 13.49 -10.75 3.98
N GLY A 129 14.66 -10.78 4.63
CA GLY A 129 15.31 -11.96 5.18
C GLY A 129 15.29 -11.94 6.72
N PRO A 130 15.90 -12.96 7.38
CA PRO A 130 15.94 -13.05 8.83
C PRO A 130 16.56 -11.81 9.50
N GLY A 131 15.84 -11.21 10.44
CA GLY A 131 16.25 -10.00 11.14
C GLY A 131 15.83 -8.70 10.47
N ASP A 132 15.26 -8.75 9.26
CA ASP A 132 14.78 -7.57 8.54
C ASP A 132 13.41 -7.11 9.07
N TYR A 133 13.14 -5.81 8.89
CA TYR A 133 11.90 -5.14 9.32
C TYR A 133 11.78 -3.81 8.58
N ASN A 134 10.58 -3.24 8.56
CA ASN A 134 10.36 -1.89 8.06
C ASN A 134 9.87 -0.99 9.20
N CYS A 135 10.56 0.12 9.43
CA CYS A 135 10.14 1.11 10.42
C CYS A 135 8.77 1.69 10.08
N LEU A 136 8.04 2.13 11.10
CA LEU A 136 6.75 2.80 10.91
C LEU A 136 6.95 4.13 10.16
N HIS A 137 6.36 4.25 8.99
CA HIS A 137 6.54 5.38 8.06
C HIS A 137 5.25 5.75 7.34
N GLN A 138 5.35 6.74 6.47
CA GLN A 138 4.32 7.25 5.58
C GLN A 138 4.92 7.45 4.20
N ASP A 139 4.23 7.03 3.16
CA ASP A 139 4.69 7.16 1.77
C ASP A 139 4.17 8.46 1.15
N LEU A 140 4.91 9.54 1.33
CA LEU A 140 4.56 10.87 0.86
C LEU A 140 5.57 11.30 -0.22
N TYR A 141 5.27 11.02 -1.49
CA TYR A 141 6.15 11.29 -2.63
C TYR A 141 5.56 12.36 -3.55
N GLY A 142 6.09 13.57 -3.47
CA GLY A 142 5.71 14.68 -4.37
C GLY A 142 4.52 15.50 -3.90
N GLU A 143 3.96 16.29 -4.81
CA GLU A 143 2.86 17.22 -4.56
C GLU A 143 1.51 16.50 -4.59
N HIS A 144 1.32 15.62 -5.58
CA HIS A 144 0.11 14.83 -5.75
C HIS A 144 0.29 13.46 -5.09
N VAL A 145 -0.28 13.30 -3.90
CA VAL A 145 -0.25 12.03 -3.15
C VAL A 145 -1.66 11.44 -3.12
N PHE A 146 -1.81 10.20 -3.58
CA PHE A 146 -3.06 9.47 -3.39
C PHE A 146 -3.12 8.90 -1.97
N PRO A 147 -4.20 9.08 -1.20
CA PRO A 147 -4.19 8.84 0.24
C PRO A 147 -4.32 7.38 0.66
N LEU A 148 -4.58 6.48 -0.27
CA LEU A 148 -4.74 5.04 -0.04
C LEU A 148 -3.74 4.25 -0.87
N GLN A 149 -3.29 3.12 -0.35
CA GLN A 149 -2.47 2.17 -1.10
C GLN A 149 -2.86 0.73 -0.73
N VAL A 150 -2.37 -0.23 -1.51
CA VAL A 150 -2.60 -1.65 -1.29
C VAL A 150 -1.26 -2.37 -1.23
N ALA A 151 -1.09 -3.27 -0.27
CA ALA A 151 0.07 -4.16 -0.22
C ALA A 151 -0.40 -5.61 -0.30
N PHE A 152 0.19 -6.42 -1.19
CA PHE A 152 -0.11 -7.84 -1.33
C PHE A 152 1.03 -8.69 -0.80
N LEU A 153 0.70 -9.69 0.01
CA LEU A 153 1.65 -10.68 0.48
C LEU A 153 1.83 -11.78 -0.58
N LEU A 154 3.07 -12.02 -1.00
CA LEU A 154 3.40 -13.02 -2.03
C LEU A 154 3.92 -14.33 -1.45
N SER A 155 4.36 -14.34 -0.20
CA SER A 155 4.93 -15.50 0.50
C SER A 155 3.92 -16.13 1.45
N ARG A 156 4.11 -17.42 1.78
CA ARG A 156 3.22 -18.19 2.67
C ARG A 156 3.65 -18.05 4.13
N PRO A 157 2.85 -17.41 5.00
CA PRO A 157 3.13 -17.34 6.43
C PRO A 157 3.26 -18.73 7.06
N GLY A 158 4.27 -18.91 7.92
CA GLY A 158 4.52 -20.20 8.61
C GLY A 158 5.22 -21.26 7.76
N ILE A 159 5.30 -21.08 6.45
CA ILE A 159 5.98 -22.00 5.50
C ILE A 159 7.22 -21.32 4.94
N ASP A 160 7.07 -20.23 4.21
CA ASP A 160 8.17 -19.52 3.56
C ASP A 160 8.88 -18.58 4.55
N PHE A 161 8.17 -18.08 5.58
CA PHE A 161 8.72 -17.17 6.58
C PHE A 161 7.97 -17.22 7.93
N GLN A 162 8.59 -16.66 8.98
CA GLN A 162 8.01 -16.45 10.30
C GLN A 162 8.28 -15.03 10.80
N GLY A 163 7.32 -14.42 11.51
CA GLY A 163 7.33 -13.00 11.85
C GLY A 163 7.00 -12.13 10.64
N GLY A 164 7.45 -10.90 10.60
CA GLY A 164 7.25 -10.03 9.44
C GLY A 164 5.79 -9.64 9.22
N GLU A 165 5.02 -9.51 10.29
CA GLU A 165 3.62 -9.10 10.23
C GLU A 165 3.51 -7.66 9.71
N PHE A 166 2.45 -7.39 8.93
CA PHE A 166 2.10 -6.03 8.54
C PHE A 166 1.50 -5.30 9.74
N VAL A 167 2.04 -4.14 10.08
CA VAL A 167 1.66 -3.36 11.25
C VAL A 167 1.22 -1.97 10.84
N LEU A 168 0.10 -1.54 11.36
CA LEU A 168 -0.38 -0.17 11.29
C LEU A 168 -0.34 0.48 12.67
N THR A 169 -0.15 1.77 12.73
CA THR A 169 -0.38 2.56 13.93
C THR A 169 -1.32 3.72 13.63
N GLU A 170 -2.29 3.90 14.52
CA GLU A 170 -3.18 5.06 14.54
C GLU A 170 -2.82 5.95 15.72
N GLN A 171 -2.57 7.22 15.46
CA GLN A 171 -2.35 8.22 16.50
C GLN A 171 -3.42 9.31 16.44
N ARG A 172 -4.24 9.37 17.47
CA ARG A 172 -5.20 10.44 17.71
C ARG A 172 -4.51 11.64 18.36
N PRO A 173 -5.01 12.86 18.12
CA PRO A 173 -4.46 14.04 18.79
C PRO A 173 -4.47 13.89 20.31
N ARG A 174 -3.32 14.12 20.95
CA ARG A 174 -3.12 14.06 22.41
C ARG A 174 -3.36 12.70 23.06
N MET A 175 -3.31 11.61 22.30
CA MET A 175 -3.49 10.25 22.80
C MET A 175 -2.28 9.37 22.47
N GLN A 176 -2.20 8.22 23.14
CA GLN A 176 -1.25 7.15 22.81
C GLN A 176 -1.57 6.58 21.43
N SER A 177 -0.54 6.08 20.76
CA SER A 177 -0.73 5.38 19.48
C SER A 177 -1.30 3.99 19.72
N ARG A 178 -2.27 3.60 18.91
CA ARG A 178 -2.80 2.23 18.86
C ARG A 178 -2.12 1.48 17.71
N ALA A 179 -1.61 0.29 17.99
CA ALA A 179 -1.11 -0.61 16.96
C ALA A 179 -2.22 -1.56 16.49
N GLU A 180 -2.18 -1.88 15.19
CA GLU A 180 -3.00 -2.90 14.55
C GLU A 180 -2.07 -3.85 13.80
N VAL A 181 -2.20 -5.15 14.05
CA VAL A 181 -1.46 -6.18 13.31
C VAL A 181 -2.44 -6.82 12.34
N VAL A 182 -2.13 -6.74 11.05
CA VAL A 182 -2.99 -7.27 10.00
C VAL A 182 -2.43 -8.62 9.53
N PRO A 183 -3.04 -9.75 9.92
CA PRO A 183 -2.67 -11.04 9.39
C PRO A 183 -3.06 -11.11 7.92
N LEU A 184 -2.14 -11.55 7.07
CA LEU A 184 -2.38 -11.74 5.64
C LEU A 184 -2.03 -13.17 5.26
N ALA A 185 -2.84 -13.80 4.43
CA ALA A 185 -2.50 -15.00 3.68
C ALA A 185 -1.75 -14.63 2.39
N ARG A 186 -1.13 -15.63 1.74
CA ARG A 186 -0.54 -15.45 0.41
C ARG A 186 -1.61 -15.03 -0.60
N GLY A 187 -1.30 -14.06 -1.45
CA GLY A 187 -2.25 -13.52 -2.43
C GLY A 187 -3.27 -12.56 -1.86
N GLU A 188 -3.29 -12.37 -0.54
CA GLU A 188 -4.17 -11.42 0.12
C GLU A 188 -3.56 -10.01 0.15
N GLY A 189 -4.40 -9.01 -0.10
CA GLY A 189 -4.04 -7.61 -0.04
C GLY A 189 -4.60 -6.91 1.19
N VAL A 190 -3.85 -5.94 1.73
CA VAL A 190 -4.33 -4.98 2.71
C VAL A 190 -4.41 -3.60 2.08
N ILE A 191 -5.58 -2.95 2.20
CA ILE A 191 -5.83 -1.57 1.81
C ILE A 191 -5.71 -0.71 3.05
N PHE A 192 -4.96 0.39 2.97
CA PHE A 192 -4.69 1.25 4.14
C PHE A 192 -4.37 2.69 3.74
N PRO A 193 -4.57 3.67 4.64
CA PRO A 193 -4.22 5.06 4.40
C PRO A 193 -2.71 5.29 4.52
N VAL A 194 -2.19 6.08 3.60
CA VAL A 194 -0.78 6.47 3.57
C VAL A 194 -0.41 7.39 4.75
N HIS A 195 -1.35 8.29 5.12
CA HIS A 195 -1.04 9.36 6.06
C HIS A 195 -2.19 9.62 7.05
N HIS A 196 -3.31 10.13 6.59
CA HIS A 196 -4.44 10.48 7.42
C HIS A 196 -5.71 9.74 7.03
N ARG A 197 -6.60 9.54 8.00
CA ARG A 197 -7.99 9.18 7.77
C ARG A 197 -8.93 10.01 8.65
N PRO A 198 -10.19 10.22 8.22
CA PRO A 198 -11.19 10.82 9.09
C PRO A 198 -11.66 9.83 10.15
N VAL A 199 -11.94 10.33 11.35
CA VAL A 199 -12.61 9.56 12.40
C VAL A 199 -13.76 10.38 12.96
N GLN A 200 -14.94 9.77 13.08
CA GLN A 200 -16.08 10.39 13.72
C GLN A 200 -15.86 10.48 15.23
N GLY A 201 -15.85 11.67 15.77
CA GLY A 201 -15.82 11.93 17.20
C GLY A 201 -17.15 12.48 17.71
N THR A 202 -17.22 12.77 19.00
CA THR A 202 -18.41 13.33 19.63
C THR A 202 -18.73 14.78 19.22
N ARG A 203 -17.74 15.52 18.73
CA ARG A 203 -17.84 16.94 18.33
C ARG A 203 -17.63 17.14 16.83
N GLY A 204 -17.70 16.10 16.01
CA GLY A 204 -17.45 16.14 14.58
C GLY A 204 -16.29 15.26 14.14
N ILE A 205 -15.89 15.39 12.89
CA ILE A 205 -14.81 14.61 12.29
C ILE A 205 -13.46 15.23 12.67
N TYR A 206 -12.50 14.38 13.00
CA TYR A 206 -11.10 14.76 13.21
C TYR A 206 -10.17 13.84 12.42
N ARG A 207 -8.95 14.29 12.16
CA ARG A 207 -7.92 13.52 11.46
C ARG A 207 -7.11 12.72 12.45
N VAL A 208 -6.88 11.45 12.15
CA VAL A 208 -5.90 10.63 12.85
C VAL A 208 -4.70 10.39 11.95
N ASN A 209 -3.54 10.29 12.56
CA ASN A 209 -2.28 10.05 11.87
C ASN A 209 -2.05 8.54 11.78
N MET A 210 -1.82 8.05 10.57
CA MET A 210 -1.56 6.65 10.30
C MET A 210 -0.12 6.44 9.88
N ARG A 211 0.48 5.36 10.33
CA ARG A 211 1.78 4.87 9.85
C ARG A 211 1.69 3.38 9.65
N HIS A 212 2.50 2.86 8.76
CA HIS A 212 2.60 1.43 8.50
C HIS A 212 4.05 0.97 8.52
N GLY A 213 4.23 -0.33 8.69
CA GLY A 213 5.55 -0.96 8.70
C GLY A 213 5.43 -2.48 8.71
N VAL A 214 6.56 -3.14 8.87
CA VAL A 214 6.64 -4.60 8.94
C VAL A 214 7.45 -4.97 10.17
N SER A 215 6.91 -5.86 11.00
CA SER A 215 7.60 -6.38 12.18
C SER A 215 8.84 -7.19 11.78
N ARG A 216 9.70 -7.49 12.74
CA ARG A 216 10.93 -8.23 12.45
C ARG A 216 10.64 -9.64 11.92
N LEU A 217 11.18 -9.94 10.74
CA LEU A 217 11.21 -11.31 10.21
C LEU A 217 12.13 -12.18 11.09
N ARG A 218 11.65 -13.34 11.50
CA ARG A 218 12.39 -14.26 12.39
C ARG A 218 13.13 -15.33 11.62
N ALA A 219 12.52 -15.82 10.53
CA ALA A 219 13.09 -16.87 9.69
C ALA A 219 12.51 -16.79 8.27
N GLY A 220 13.20 -17.35 7.29
CA GLY A 220 12.76 -17.50 5.91
C GLY A 220 12.90 -16.24 5.07
N GLU A 221 12.15 -16.16 3.97
CA GLU A 221 12.10 -15.02 3.07
C GLU A 221 10.65 -14.56 2.83
N ARG A 222 10.43 -13.25 2.86
CA ARG A 222 9.12 -12.64 2.68
C ARG A 222 9.16 -11.64 1.53
N TYR A 223 8.26 -11.84 0.57
CA TYR A 223 8.05 -10.92 -0.54
C TYR A 223 6.67 -10.25 -0.43
N THR A 224 6.62 -8.98 -0.77
CA THR A 224 5.39 -8.17 -0.80
C THR A 224 5.47 -7.17 -1.93
N VAL A 225 4.37 -6.91 -2.61
CA VAL A 225 4.28 -5.79 -3.56
C VAL A 225 3.43 -4.68 -2.99
N GLY A 226 3.85 -3.44 -3.21
CA GLY A 226 3.10 -2.23 -2.89
C GLY A 226 2.52 -1.62 -4.15
N VAL A 227 1.20 -1.43 -4.16
CA VAL A 227 0.46 -0.77 -5.23
C VAL A 227 0.19 0.66 -4.79
N ILE A 228 1.06 1.57 -5.23
CA ILE A 228 0.96 3.01 -4.99
C ILE A 228 0.41 3.66 -6.26
N PHE A 229 -0.52 4.60 -6.13
CA PHE A 229 -1.30 5.11 -7.25
C PHE A 229 -0.77 6.41 -7.85
N HIS A 230 0.03 7.18 -7.15
CA HIS A 230 0.73 8.36 -7.67
C HIS A 230 2.15 8.01 -8.12
N ASP A 231 2.72 8.82 -8.99
CA ASP A 231 4.14 8.75 -9.35
C ASP A 231 4.95 9.75 -8.52
N ALA A 232 6.26 9.55 -8.42
CA ALA A 232 7.21 10.41 -7.70
C ALA A 232 8.00 11.32 -8.67
N LYS A 233 8.66 12.33 -8.12
CA LYS A 233 9.63 13.17 -8.85
C LYS A 233 10.93 12.44 -9.13
#